data_d8e664cfd08224dbcbe845e888510c2e
#
_entry.id   d8e664cfd08224dbcbe845e888510c2e
#
_cell.length_a   1.000
_cell.length_b   1.000
_cell.length_c   1.000
_cell.angle_alpha   90.00
_cell.angle_beta   90.00
_cell.angle_gamma   90.00
#
_symmetry.space_group_name_H-M   'P 1'
#
loop_
_entity.id
_entity.type
_entity.pdbx_description
1 polymer ?
#
loop_
_entity_poly.entity_id
_entity_poly.type
_entity_poly.pdbx_seq_one_letter_code
_entity_poly.pdbx_strand_id
1 'polypeptide(L)'
;MRRDFTFRKRLILGAVTLLLLADAALAVYSWDLASAIRKPEQQFAAETKHRDLLKQSIENAQKIRENIPAIQKDCDKFEHSLFPARSGYSTVSSELDAIAKKAGIRLTDLSYKPTAIPDRSLAEVSIDATVNGDYKNVIQFLNGVQRSASLYEVDSLTLANENANQGPANLIRVALHLKTYFWTGS
;
A
#
# COMPACT_ATOMS: atom_id res chain seq x y z
N MET A 1 35.31 -67.26 62.89
CA MET A 1 35.52 -65.77 62.71
C MET A 1 35.59 -65.26 61.31
N ARG A 2 35.15 -65.97 60.24
CA ARG A 2 35.19 -65.43 58.85
C ARG A 2 33.81 -65.05 58.29
N ARG A 3 32.74 -65.34 58.93
CA ARG A 3 31.38 -65.13 58.44
C ARG A 3 30.84 -63.72 58.74
N ASP A 4 31.30 -63.06 59.75
CA ASP A 4 30.83 -61.76 60.22
C ASP A 4 31.42 -60.61 59.36
N PHE A 5 32.59 -60.83 58.75
CA PHE A 5 33.30 -59.84 57.95
C PHE A 5 32.62 -59.64 56.59
N THR A 6 32.10 -60.68 55.99
CA THR A 6 31.36 -60.63 54.73
C THR A 6 29.98 -60.01 54.89
N PHE A 7 29.33 -60.21 56.02
CA PHE A 7 28.03 -59.63 56.34
C PHE A 7 28.17 -58.10 56.55
N ARG A 8 29.17 -57.65 57.28
CA ARG A 8 29.46 -56.23 57.50
C ARG A 8 29.82 -55.52 56.20
N LYS A 9 30.59 -56.09 55.30
CA LYS A 9 30.90 -55.56 53.98
C LYS A 9 29.65 -55.37 53.13
N ARG A 10 28.76 -56.38 53.12
CA ARG A 10 27.47 -56.28 52.36
C ARG A 10 26.55 -55.21 52.91
N LEU A 11 26.53 -55.04 54.23
CA LEU A 11 25.70 -54.06 54.92
C LEU A 11 26.23 -52.63 54.64
N ILE A 12 27.55 -52.40 54.64
CA ILE A 12 28.17 -51.14 54.30
C ILE A 12 27.98 -50.81 52.81
N LEU A 13 28.14 -51.82 51.95
CA LEU A 13 27.90 -51.64 50.50
C LEU A 13 26.44 -51.30 50.22
N GLY A 14 25.47 -51.93 50.90
CA GLY A 14 24.06 -51.60 50.82
C GLY A 14 23.74 -50.16 51.28
N ALA A 15 24.37 -49.78 52.42
CA ALA A 15 24.18 -48.41 52.93
C ALA A 15 24.76 -47.35 51.98
N VAL A 16 25.91 -47.57 51.35
CA VAL A 16 26.53 -46.65 50.37
C VAL A 16 25.71 -46.58 49.11
N THR A 17 25.15 -47.70 48.59
CA THR A 17 24.30 -47.67 47.43
C THR A 17 22.99 -46.93 47.70
N LEU A 18 22.42 -47.06 48.86
CA LEU A 18 21.20 -46.37 49.27
C LEU A 18 21.45 -44.85 49.40
N LEU A 19 22.60 -44.47 49.91
CA LEU A 19 23.00 -43.05 50.02
C LEU A 19 23.21 -42.42 48.65
N LEU A 20 23.87 -43.14 47.73
CA LEU A 20 24.03 -42.69 46.34
C LEU A 20 22.70 -42.55 45.61
N LEU A 21 21.74 -43.44 45.84
CA LEU A 21 20.40 -43.33 45.28
C LEU A 21 19.62 -42.13 45.84
N ALA A 22 19.79 -41.84 47.12
CA ALA A 22 19.18 -40.67 47.75
C ALA A 22 19.79 -39.38 47.21
N ASP A 23 21.11 -39.29 47.01
CA ASP A 23 21.77 -38.14 46.40
C ASP A 23 21.33 -37.93 44.93
N ALA A 24 21.23 -39.03 44.18
CA ALA A 24 20.74 -38.94 42.79
C ALA A 24 19.30 -38.46 42.73
N ALA A 25 18.44 -38.92 43.62
CA ALA A 25 17.04 -38.45 43.69
C ALA A 25 16.95 -36.97 44.07
N LEU A 26 17.77 -36.51 45.01
CA LEU A 26 17.85 -35.08 45.38
C LEU A 26 18.40 -34.23 44.24
N ALA A 27 19.38 -34.72 43.50
CA ALA A 27 19.92 -34.02 42.34
C ALA A 27 18.86 -33.85 41.24
N VAL A 28 18.08 -34.87 40.92
CA VAL A 28 16.97 -34.80 39.97
C VAL A 28 15.89 -33.83 40.44
N TYR A 29 15.52 -33.92 41.71
CA TYR A 29 14.52 -33.03 42.30
C TYR A 29 14.96 -31.56 42.29
N SER A 30 16.22 -31.30 42.64
CA SER A 30 16.79 -29.93 42.59
C SER A 30 16.87 -29.38 41.14
N TRP A 31 17.17 -30.25 40.17
CA TRP A 31 17.18 -29.88 38.75
C TRP A 31 15.77 -29.54 38.26
N ASP A 32 14.77 -30.29 38.59
CA ASP A 32 13.38 -30.03 38.21
C ASP A 32 12.86 -28.73 38.85
N LEU A 33 13.17 -28.49 40.13
CA LEU A 33 12.83 -27.26 40.84
C LEU A 33 13.53 -26.03 40.19
N ALA A 34 14.81 -26.15 39.86
CA ALA A 34 15.55 -25.07 39.19
C ALA A 34 15.04 -24.77 37.76
N SER A 35 14.57 -25.81 37.06
CA SER A 35 13.96 -25.65 35.74
C SER A 35 12.56 -25.02 35.80
N ALA A 36 11.79 -25.30 36.86
CA ALA A 36 10.48 -24.72 37.09
C ALA A 36 10.52 -23.20 37.34
N ILE A 37 11.57 -22.70 37.97
CA ILE A 37 11.75 -21.26 38.27
C ILE A 37 12.03 -20.43 36.99
N ARG A 38 12.60 -21.03 35.95
CA ARG A 38 12.87 -20.34 34.66
C ARG A 38 11.66 -20.18 33.74
N LYS A 39 10.64 -21.00 33.90
CA LYS A 39 9.42 -20.97 33.08
C LYS A 39 8.58 -19.69 33.24
N PRO A 40 8.38 -19.13 34.47
CA PRO A 40 7.59 -17.91 34.62
C PRO A 40 8.23 -16.70 34.00
N GLU A 41 9.57 -16.53 34.03
CA GLU A 41 10.25 -15.37 33.40
C GLU A 41 10.02 -15.31 31.89
N GLN A 42 10.03 -16.46 31.20
CA GLN A 42 9.75 -16.52 29.77
C GLN A 42 8.28 -16.22 29.46
N GLN A 43 7.36 -16.65 30.31
CA GLN A 43 5.93 -16.35 30.19
C GLN A 43 5.67 -14.85 30.42
N PHE A 44 6.26 -14.25 31.46
CA PHE A 44 6.15 -12.81 31.71
C PHE A 44 6.75 -11.96 30.58
N ALA A 45 7.87 -12.39 29.99
CA ALA A 45 8.45 -11.71 28.85
C ALA A 45 7.58 -11.81 27.60
N ALA A 46 6.93 -12.95 27.36
CA ALA A 46 6.00 -13.15 26.25
C ALA A 46 4.72 -12.31 26.44
N GLU A 47 4.14 -12.32 27.63
CA GLU A 47 2.96 -11.52 27.97
C GLU A 47 3.24 -10.01 27.90
N THR A 48 4.42 -9.58 28.35
CA THR A 48 4.82 -8.17 28.25
C THR A 48 4.93 -7.73 26.79
N LYS A 49 5.57 -8.54 25.94
CA LYS A 49 5.63 -8.27 24.49
C LYS A 49 4.24 -8.23 23.86
N HIS A 50 3.37 -9.17 24.21
CA HIS A 50 2.00 -9.20 23.69
C HIS A 50 1.21 -7.97 24.12
N ARG A 51 1.34 -7.55 25.37
CA ARG A 51 0.73 -6.32 25.89
C ARG A 51 1.27 -5.07 25.17
N ASP A 52 2.57 -5.01 24.89
CA ASP A 52 3.17 -3.86 24.21
C ASP A 52 2.74 -3.78 22.74
N LEU A 53 2.62 -4.93 22.06
CA LEU A 53 2.03 -5.00 20.72
C LEU A 53 0.56 -4.55 20.69
N LEU A 54 -0.23 -4.97 21.67
CA LEU A 54 -1.62 -4.53 21.80
C LEU A 54 -1.71 -3.02 22.06
N LYS A 55 -0.85 -2.46 22.92
CA LYS A 55 -0.78 -1.01 23.15
C LYS A 55 -0.45 -0.26 21.87
N GLN A 56 0.58 -0.69 21.13
CA GLN A 56 0.93 -0.10 19.84
C GLN A 56 -0.23 -0.17 18.84
N SER A 57 -0.94 -1.30 18.80
CA SER A 57 -2.10 -1.47 17.94
C SER A 57 -3.24 -0.52 18.31
N ILE A 58 -3.50 -0.32 19.61
CA ILE A 58 -4.49 0.63 20.11
C ILE A 58 -4.09 2.06 19.78
N GLU A 59 -2.83 2.44 20.02
CA GLU A 59 -2.32 3.78 19.68
C GLU A 59 -2.42 4.07 18.17
N ASN A 60 -2.07 3.09 17.35
CA ASN A 60 -2.22 3.22 15.89
C ASN A 60 -3.68 3.35 15.47
N ALA A 61 -4.57 2.55 16.06
CA ALA A 61 -6.01 2.65 15.80
C ALA A 61 -6.58 4.01 16.25
N GLN A 62 -6.13 4.54 17.38
CA GLN A 62 -6.51 5.88 17.85
C GLN A 62 -6.02 6.97 16.90
N LYS A 63 -4.77 6.93 16.46
CA LYS A 63 -4.22 7.88 15.46
C LYS A 63 -5.00 7.84 14.15
N ILE A 64 -5.34 6.63 13.67
CA ILE A 64 -6.17 6.48 12.46
C ILE A 64 -7.53 7.13 12.70
N ARG A 65 -8.17 6.85 13.84
CA ARG A 65 -9.49 7.40 14.16
C ARG A 65 -9.48 8.93 14.29
N GLU A 66 -8.42 9.50 14.86
CA GLU A 66 -8.23 10.96 14.97
C GLU A 66 -8.02 11.61 13.60
N ASN A 67 -7.40 10.90 12.66
CA ASN A 67 -7.15 11.40 11.32
C ASN A 67 -8.36 11.26 10.37
N ILE A 68 -9.33 10.39 10.69
CA ILE A 68 -10.55 10.20 9.86
C ILE A 68 -11.24 11.52 9.51
N PRO A 69 -11.54 12.44 10.44
CA PRO A 69 -12.22 13.70 10.11
C PRO A 69 -11.39 14.62 9.21
N ALA A 70 -10.07 14.60 9.35
CA ALA A 70 -9.20 15.36 8.45
C ALA A 70 -9.21 14.77 7.04
N ILE A 71 -9.12 13.45 6.93
CA ILE A 71 -9.19 12.73 5.65
C ILE A 71 -10.56 12.95 4.98
N GLN A 72 -11.65 12.88 5.74
CA GLN A 72 -12.99 13.15 5.21
C GLN A 72 -13.08 14.57 4.66
N LYS A 73 -12.60 15.57 5.40
CA LYS A 73 -12.59 16.96 4.95
C LYS A 73 -11.77 17.16 3.66
N ASP A 74 -10.66 16.44 3.53
CA ASP A 74 -9.84 16.51 2.32
C ASP A 74 -10.48 15.77 1.15
N CYS A 75 -11.19 14.66 1.41
CA CYS A 75 -12.04 14.01 0.40
C CYS A 75 -13.17 14.93 -0.07
N ASP A 76 -13.89 15.58 0.86
CA ASP A 76 -14.97 16.51 0.52
C ASP A 76 -14.44 17.68 -0.32
N LYS A 77 -13.28 18.25 0.02
CA LYS A 77 -12.64 19.29 -0.78
C LYS A 77 -12.28 18.79 -2.17
N PHE A 78 -11.75 17.57 -2.28
CA PHE A 78 -11.43 16.96 -3.55
C PHE A 78 -12.69 16.78 -4.40
N GLU A 79 -13.76 16.22 -3.84
CA GLU A 79 -15.04 16.04 -4.55
C GLU A 79 -15.60 17.38 -5.04
N HIS A 80 -15.54 18.43 -4.22
CA HIS A 80 -15.98 19.78 -4.61
C HIS A 80 -15.07 20.46 -5.66
N SER A 81 -13.86 20.00 -5.83
CA SER A 81 -12.95 20.48 -6.90
C SER A 81 -13.21 19.82 -8.25
N LEU A 82 -13.96 18.74 -8.28
CA LEU A 82 -14.29 18.02 -9.51
C LEU A 82 -15.45 18.67 -10.25
N PHE A 83 -15.44 18.58 -11.57
CA PHE A 83 -16.54 19.07 -12.38
C PHE A 83 -17.80 18.20 -12.21
N PRO A 84 -18.99 18.80 -12.16
CA PRO A 84 -20.23 18.04 -12.24
C PRO A 84 -20.31 17.29 -13.58
N ALA A 85 -20.75 16.05 -13.58
CA ALA A 85 -20.84 15.21 -14.78
C ALA A 85 -21.63 15.87 -15.91
N ARG A 86 -22.66 16.68 -15.60
CA ARG A 86 -23.51 17.35 -16.59
C ARG A 86 -22.76 18.40 -17.44
N SER A 87 -21.82 19.13 -16.86
CA SER A 87 -21.07 20.18 -17.54
C SER A 87 -19.61 19.80 -17.81
N GLY A 88 -19.12 18.74 -17.20
CA GLY A 88 -17.72 18.32 -17.25
C GLY A 88 -17.22 18.05 -18.67
N TYR A 89 -18.01 17.37 -19.49
CA TYR A 89 -17.61 17.05 -20.87
C TYR A 89 -17.36 18.28 -21.72
N SER A 90 -18.27 19.26 -21.68
CA SER A 90 -18.11 20.50 -22.43
C SER A 90 -16.96 21.35 -21.93
N THR A 91 -16.78 21.39 -20.60
CA THR A 91 -15.66 22.13 -19.99
C THR A 91 -14.32 21.51 -20.36
N VAL A 92 -14.18 20.19 -20.23
CA VAL A 92 -12.96 19.45 -20.61
C VAL A 92 -12.66 19.60 -22.10
N SER A 93 -13.68 19.45 -22.99
CA SER A 93 -13.48 19.66 -24.42
C SER A 93 -12.98 21.07 -24.73
N SER A 94 -13.61 22.09 -24.14
CA SER A 94 -13.23 23.49 -24.35
C SER A 94 -11.84 23.79 -23.84
N GLU A 95 -11.48 23.22 -22.68
CA GLU A 95 -10.15 23.41 -22.08
C GLU A 95 -9.05 22.75 -22.92
N LEU A 96 -9.24 21.47 -23.30
CA LEU A 96 -8.29 20.75 -24.15
C LEU A 96 -8.10 21.43 -25.52
N ASP A 97 -9.20 21.93 -26.11
CA ASP A 97 -9.14 22.69 -27.37
C ASP A 97 -8.37 24.02 -27.19
N ALA A 98 -8.60 24.73 -26.09
CA ALA A 98 -7.86 25.96 -25.78
C ALA A 98 -6.35 25.71 -25.59
N ILE A 99 -6.00 24.62 -24.87
CA ILE A 99 -4.59 24.22 -24.68
C ILE A 99 -3.97 23.83 -26.03
N ALA A 100 -4.68 23.06 -26.87
CA ALA A 100 -4.23 22.65 -28.19
C ALA A 100 -3.99 23.85 -29.11
N LYS A 101 -4.93 24.80 -29.16
CA LYS A 101 -4.78 26.05 -29.91
C LYS A 101 -3.58 26.86 -29.43
N LYS A 102 -3.39 26.98 -28.12
CA LYS A 102 -2.24 27.71 -27.56
C LYS A 102 -0.90 27.06 -27.91
N ALA A 103 -0.88 25.73 -28.00
CA ALA A 103 0.29 24.93 -28.39
C ALA A 103 0.51 24.91 -29.93
N GLY A 104 -0.44 25.42 -30.73
CA GLY A 104 -0.37 25.39 -32.19
C GLY A 104 -0.58 23.99 -32.78
N ILE A 105 -1.34 23.14 -32.11
CA ILE A 105 -1.67 21.79 -32.59
C ILE A 105 -3.16 21.65 -32.88
N ARG A 106 -3.49 20.63 -33.66
CA ARG A 106 -4.87 20.24 -33.94
C ARG A 106 -5.24 19.01 -33.17
N LEU A 107 -6.31 19.12 -32.37
CA LEU A 107 -6.93 18.02 -31.66
C LEU A 107 -8.00 17.38 -32.57
N THR A 108 -7.93 16.06 -32.75
CA THR A 108 -8.90 15.29 -33.54
C THR A 108 -9.32 14.05 -32.75
N ASP A 109 -10.42 13.43 -33.18
CA ASP A 109 -10.90 12.14 -32.66
C ASP A 109 -11.09 12.11 -31.12
N LEU A 110 -11.67 13.17 -30.56
CA LEU A 110 -11.93 13.27 -29.14
C LEU A 110 -13.13 12.39 -28.76
N SER A 111 -12.90 11.37 -27.96
CA SER A 111 -13.96 10.49 -27.46
C SER A 111 -13.90 10.33 -25.94
N TYR A 112 -15.06 10.12 -25.33
CA TYR A 112 -15.23 10.00 -23.88
C TYR A 112 -15.90 8.68 -23.53
N LYS A 113 -15.34 7.95 -22.55
CA LYS A 113 -15.89 6.71 -22.01
C LYS A 113 -16.03 6.83 -20.49
N PRO A 114 -17.23 7.13 -19.99
CA PRO A 114 -17.45 7.18 -18.56
C PRO A 114 -17.54 5.78 -17.95
N THR A 115 -16.93 5.61 -16.79
CA THR A 115 -17.01 4.40 -15.97
C THR A 115 -17.35 4.82 -14.54
N ALA A 116 -18.51 4.38 -14.04
CA ALA A 116 -18.91 4.68 -12.66
C ALA A 116 -17.98 3.96 -11.66
N ILE A 117 -17.55 4.67 -10.65
CA ILE A 117 -16.77 4.08 -9.54
C ILE A 117 -17.78 3.56 -8.51
N PRO A 118 -17.80 2.23 -8.22
CA PRO A 118 -18.71 1.67 -7.25
C PRO A 118 -18.51 2.29 -5.86
N ASP A 119 -19.61 2.46 -5.13
CA ASP A 119 -19.67 3.02 -3.78
C ASP A 119 -19.19 4.48 -3.62
N ARG A 120 -19.05 5.22 -4.73
CA ARG A 120 -18.71 6.64 -4.73
C ARG A 120 -19.56 7.41 -5.73
N SER A 121 -19.88 8.65 -5.40
CA SER A 121 -20.56 9.57 -6.33
C SER A 121 -19.59 10.16 -7.35
N LEU A 122 -18.74 9.31 -7.94
CA LEU A 122 -17.68 9.68 -8.89
C LEU A 122 -17.77 8.80 -10.14
N ALA A 123 -17.43 9.37 -11.27
CA ALA A 123 -17.19 8.64 -12.51
C ALA A 123 -15.78 8.96 -13.03
N GLU A 124 -15.03 7.92 -13.34
CA GLU A 124 -13.82 8.02 -14.13
C GLU A 124 -14.21 8.18 -15.59
N VAL A 125 -13.63 9.16 -16.26
CA VAL A 125 -13.85 9.39 -17.69
C VAL A 125 -12.55 9.21 -18.42
N SER A 126 -12.47 8.13 -19.20
CA SER A 126 -11.36 7.93 -20.12
C SER A 126 -11.59 8.81 -21.36
N ILE A 127 -10.56 9.52 -21.76
CA ILE A 127 -10.55 10.45 -22.90
C ILE A 127 -9.53 9.93 -23.91
N ASP A 128 -10.01 9.53 -25.07
CA ASP A 128 -9.15 9.17 -26.19
C ASP A 128 -9.08 10.38 -27.13
N ALA A 129 -7.88 10.84 -27.43
CA ALA A 129 -7.65 11.97 -28.32
C ALA A 129 -6.46 11.73 -29.25
N THR A 130 -6.57 12.25 -30.48
CA THR A 130 -5.47 12.25 -31.43
C THR A 130 -4.97 13.68 -31.64
N VAL A 131 -3.67 13.88 -31.54
CA VAL A 131 -3.00 15.15 -31.70
C VAL A 131 -2.04 15.09 -32.89
N ASN A 132 -2.15 16.06 -33.78
CA ASN A 132 -1.25 16.18 -34.93
C ASN A 132 -0.49 17.52 -34.84
N GLY A 133 0.83 17.44 -34.92
CA GLY A 133 1.68 18.65 -34.85
C GLY A 133 3.17 18.31 -34.76
N ASP A 134 3.98 19.34 -34.69
CA ASP A 134 5.42 19.22 -34.48
C ASP A 134 5.72 18.69 -33.07
N TYR A 135 6.80 17.96 -32.90
CA TYR A 135 7.22 17.43 -31.60
C TYR A 135 7.26 18.50 -30.50
N LYS A 136 7.81 19.69 -30.79
CA LYS A 136 7.86 20.80 -29.85
C LYS A 136 6.47 21.23 -29.39
N ASN A 137 5.52 21.32 -30.32
CA ASN A 137 4.15 21.74 -30.05
C ASN A 137 3.40 20.66 -29.21
N VAL A 138 3.63 19.38 -29.48
CA VAL A 138 3.08 18.30 -28.69
C VAL A 138 3.58 18.35 -27.24
N ILE A 139 4.87 18.61 -27.01
CA ILE A 139 5.41 18.79 -25.66
C ILE A 139 4.81 20.02 -24.97
N GLN A 140 4.57 21.12 -25.70
CA GLN A 140 3.89 22.29 -25.14
C GLN A 140 2.45 21.99 -24.75
N PHE A 141 1.75 21.17 -25.53
CA PHE A 141 0.40 20.73 -25.22
C PHE A 141 0.39 19.88 -23.95
N LEU A 142 1.26 18.86 -23.86
CA LEU A 142 1.36 18.01 -22.67
C LEU A 142 1.67 18.80 -21.40
N ASN A 143 2.60 19.76 -21.50
CA ASN A 143 2.88 20.68 -20.39
C ASN A 143 1.66 21.56 -20.04
N GLY A 144 0.86 21.94 -21.03
CA GLY A 144 -0.39 22.67 -20.82
C GLY A 144 -1.41 21.83 -20.07
N VAL A 145 -1.59 20.59 -20.46
CA VAL A 145 -2.48 19.63 -19.78
C VAL A 145 -2.04 19.37 -18.33
N GLN A 146 -0.74 19.17 -18.10
CA GLN A 146 -0.21 18.96 -16.74
C GLN A 146 -0.35 20.18 -15.82
N ARG A 147 -0.39 21.39 -16.38
CA ARG A 147 -0.53 22.64 -15.63
C ARG A 147 -1.96 23.16 -15.59
N SER A 148 -2.89 22.41 -16.14
CA SER A 148 -4.29 22.81 -16.12
C SER A 148 -4.84 22.78 -14.70
N ALA A 149 -5.90 23.53 -14.46
CA ALA A 149 -6.61 23.50 -13.18
C ALA A 149 -7.43 22.21 -12.99
N SER A 150 -7.70 21.51 -14.10
CA SER A 150 -8.43 20.26 -14.12
C SER A 150 -7.50 19.09 -13.83
N LEU A 151 -8.02 18.08 -13.15
CA LEU A 151 -7.26 16.87 -12.86
C LEU A 151 -7.23 15.98 -14.11
N TYR A 152 -6.11 15.98 -14.82
CA TYR A 152 -5.86 15.04 -15.92
C TYR A 152 -4.75 14.07 -15.54
N GLU A 153 -5.01 12.80 -15.70
CA GLU A 153 -4.03 11.73 -15.62
C GLU A 153 -3.70 11.24 -17.03
N VAL A 154 -2.43 11.21 -17.38
CA VAL A 154 -1.98 10.67 -18.67
C VAL A 154 -1.74 9.17 -18.49
N ASP A 155 -2.66 8.35 -18.99
CA ASP A 155 -2.59 6.90 -18.89
C ASP A 155 -1.57 6.32 -19.88
N SER A 156 -1.67 6.71 -21.14
CA SER A 156 -0.71 6.29 -22.16
C SER A 156 -0.58 7.31 -23.30
N LEU A 157 0.56 7.24 -23.97
CA LEU A 157 0.90 8.08 -25.10
C LEU A 157 1.58 7.22 -26.17
N THR A 158 0.97 7.16 -27.36
CA THR A 158 1.50 6.40 -28.49
C THR A 158 1.86 7.35 -29.63
N LEU A 159 3.13 7.35 -30.00
CA LEU A 159 3.60 8.13 -31.15
C LEU A 159 3.52 7.28 -32.41
N ALA A 160 2.82 7.77 -33.40
CA ALA A 160 2.84 7.22 -34.76
C ALA A 160 3.52 8.24 -35.68
N ASN A 161 4.51 7.77 -36.39
CA ASN A 161 5.12 8.58 -37.43
C ASN A 161 4.21 8.52 -38.65
N GLU A 162 3.61 9.63 -39.04
CA GLU A 162 2.81 9.69 -40.25
C GLU A 162 3.77 9.64 -41.44
N ASN A 163 3.95 8.43 -41.97
CA ASN A 163 4.63 8.05 -43.21
C ASN A 163 5.57 9.09 -43.86
N ALA A 164 6.83 8.72 -43.96
CA ALA A 164 7.90 9.40 -44.63
C ALA A 164 7.65 9.73 -46.12
N ASN A 165 6.47 9.49 -46.67
CA ASN A 165 6.20 9.56 -48.12
C ASN A 165 5.22 10.64 -48.59
N GLN A 166 4.50 11.38 -47.71
CA GLN A 166 3.49 12.34 -48.17
C GLN A 166 3.28 13.61 -47.31
N GLY A 167 4.12 13.94 -46.36
CA GLY A 167 3.95 15.13 -45.53
C GLY A 167 5.26 15.84 -45.19
N PRO A 168 5.23 17.09 -44.71
CA PRO A 168 6.43 17.77 -44.20
C PRO A 168 7.04 16.89 -43.07
N ALA A 169 8.35 16.71 -43.15
CA ALA A 169 9.15 15.71 -42.41
C ALA A 169 9.11 15.79 -40.87
N ASN A 170 8.33 16.69 -40.26
CA ASN A 170 8.30 16.94 -38.81
C ASN A 170 6.92 16.74 -38.16
N LEU A 171 5.89 16.33 -38.90
CA LEU A 171 4.57 16.10 -38.34
C LEU A 171 4.50 14.73 -37.69
N ILE A 172 4.19 14.72 -36.43
CA ILE A 172 3.94 13.50 -35.66
C ILE A 172 2.45 13.41 -35.29
N ARG A 173 1.91 12.20 -35.37
CA ARG A 173 0.59 11.88 -34.83
C ARG A 173 0.79 11.21 -33.49
N VAL A 174 0.11 11.71 -32.47
CA VAL A 174 0.16 11.18 -31.12
C VAL A 174 -1.25 10.81 -30.69
N ALA A 175 -1.44 9.53 -30.40
CA ALA A 175 -2.64 9.06 -29.70
C ALA A 175 -2.43 9.19 -28.19
N LEU A 176 -3.35 9.89 -27.54
CA LEU A 176 -3.34 10.18 -26.12
C LEU A 176 -4.52 9.50 -25.46
N HIS A 177 -4.24 8.81 -24.36
CA HIS A 177 -5.25 8.30 -23.44
C HIS A 177 -5.11 9.05 -22.12
N LEU A 178 -6.11 9.86 -21.81
CA LEU A 178 -6.20 10.64 -20.59
C LEU A 178 -7.32 10.12 -19.73
N LYS A 179 -7.23 10.32 -18.42
CA LYS A 179 -8.30 10.08 -17.47
C LYS A 179 -8.60 11.36 -16.72
N THR A 180 -9.86 11.54 -16.39
CA THR A 180 -10.33 12.59 -15.50
C THR A 180 -11.49 12.07 -14.66
N TYR A 181 -11.86 12.80 -13.61
CA TYR A 181 -12.90 12.38 -12.69
C TYR A 181 -13.99 13.42 -12.64
N PHE A 182 -15.25 12.97 -12.71
CA PHE A 182 -16.41 13.81 -12.56
C PHE A 182 -17.23 13.41 -11.35
N TRP A 183 -17.81 14.41 -10.71
CA TRP A 183 -18.75 14.17 -9.64
C TRP A 183 -20.14 13.87 -10.22
N THR A 184 -20.73 12.73 -9.83
CA THR A 184 -22.03 12.25 -10.31
C THR A 184 -23.14 12.44 -9.27
N GLY A 185 -22.82 12.93 -8.07
CA GLY A 185 -23.79 13.25 -7.05
C GLY A 185 -24.71 14.38 -7.53
N SER A 186 -25.99 14.16 -7.36
CA SER A 186 -27.08 15.12 -7.68
C SER A 186 -27.30 16.06 -6.51
#